data_ae720024260b6d4f68fdad095a335823
#
_entry.id   ae720024260b6d4f68fdad095a335823
#
_cell.length_a   1.000
_cell.length_b   1.000
_cell.length_c   1.000
_cell.angle_alpha   90.00
_cell.angle_beta   90.00
_cell.angle_gamma   90.00
#
_symmetry.space_group_name_H-M   'P 1'
#
loop_
_entity.id
_entity.type
_entity.pdbx_description
1 polymer ?
#
loop_
_entity_poly.entity_id
_entity_poly.type
_entity_poly.pdbx_seq_one_letter_code
_entity_poly.pdbx_strand_id
1 'polypeptide(L)'
;MTNIVEPSEKPSAEQPIEFFAAAKKVTDLAKSRETWPVAEVAALFELPFNDLMWRAQQVHRANWDANEVELATLLSIKTGGCPENCGYCPQSAYYDTGVKAEKMMAVDEVIAAAQAAKDAGANRFCMGAAWRAPKDRDIEAVEAMVKAVKAIGLETCATLGMLKDEQAKRLASAGLDYYNHNLDTAPEFYGEIITTRDYQDRLDTLGHVREAGLKVCCGGIVGMGESRLQRAGLIAQLANLNPYPDSVPINHLVAVEGTPLADQEPLDPLEFVRTIAVARITMPKARVRLSAGRRQLGDGVQALCYLAGANSIFYGDKLLVTGNPEVEEDRALLDRMGIHSRQG
;
A
#
# COMPACT_ATOMS: atom_id res chain seq x y z
N MET A 1 -26.96 49.99 52.50
CA MET A 1 -27.17 48.54 52.60
C MET A 1 -26.51 47.93 51.37
N THR A 2 -25.28 47.51 51.54
CA THR A 2 -24.39 46.97 50.49
C THR A 2 -24.42 45.44 50.59
N ASN A 3 -25.02 44.76 49.61
CA ASN A 3 -25.01 43.31 49.55
C ASN A 3 -23.61 42.85 49.06
N ILE A 4 -22.91 42.19 49.93
CA ILE A 4 -21.67 41.47 49.62
C ILE A 4 -22.09 40.09 49.05
N VAL A 5 -21.73 39.84 47.79
CA VAL A 5 -21.89 38.51 47.17
C VAL A 5 -20.64 37.71 47.54
N GLU A 6 -20.82 36.58 48.20
CA GLU A 6 -19.73 35.63 48.51
C GLU A 6 -19.24 34.95 47.22
N PRO A 7 -17.94 34.65 47.08
CA PRO A 7 -17.38 33.97 45.92
C PRO A 7 -17.76 32.48 45.96
N SER A 8 -18.32 32.01 44.83
CA SER A 8 -18.65 30.61 44.57
C SER A 8 -17.44 29.69 44.68
N GLU A 9 -17.66 28.55 45.29
CA GLU A 9 -16.68 27.47 45.52
C GLU A 9 -15.93 27.07 44.25
N LYS A 10 -14.62 26.88 44.41
CA LYS A 10 -13.77 26.29 43.37
C LYS A 10 -14.19 24.84 43.14
N PRO A 11 -14.26 24.36 41.88
CA PRO A 11 -14.50 22.95 41.61
C PRO A 11 -13.30 22.13 42.13
N SER A 12 -13.60 21.06 42.89
CA SER A 12 -12.66 20.12 43.44
C SER A 12 -11.86 19.45 42.31
N ALA A 13 -10.52 19.54 42.42
CA ALA A 13 -9.63 18.67 41.69
C ALA A 13 -9.84 17.23 42.18
N GLU A 14 -9.85 16.32 41.19
CA GLU A 14 -9.76 14.86 41.28
C GLU A 14 -10.99 14.12 40.77
N GLN A 15 -11.14 14.10 39.43
CA GLN A 15 -11.56 12.91 38.73
C GLN A 15 -10.40 12.45 37.88
N PRO A 16 -9.73 11.34 38.19
CA PRO A 16 -8.73 10.76 37.29
C PRO A 16 -9.48 10.20 36.08
N ILE A 17 -9.06 10.68 34.98
CA ILE A 17 -9.49 10.48 33.65
C ILE A 17 -9.70 8.98 33.38
N GLU A 18 -10.93 8.51 33.22
CA GLU A 18 -11.31 7.20 32.65
C GLU A 18 -10.74 6.98 31.23
N PHE A 19 -10.14 8.00 30.64
CA PHE A 19 -9.47 7.97 29.33
C PHE A 19 -8.34 6.93 29.25
N PHE A 20 -7.57 6.68 30.30
CA PHE A 20 -6.48 5.69 30.29
C PHE A 20 -6.95 4.24 30.36
N ALA A 21 -8.12 3.97 30.94
CA ALA A 21 -8.72 2.64 30.96
C ALA A 21 -9.25 2.22 29.58
N ALA A 22 -9.79 3.18 28.81
CA ALA A 22 -10.21 2.95 27.42
C ALA A 22 -9.02 2.68 26.48
N ALA A 23 -7.88 3.37 26.66
CA ALA A 23 -6.67 3.16 25.90
C ALA A 23 -6.09 1.74 26.07
N LYS A 24 -6.13 1.20 27.27
CA LYS A 24 -5.66 -0.16 27.57
C LYS A 24 -6.54 -1.25 26.93
N LYS A 25 -7.85 -1.03 26.81
CA LYS A 25 -8.78 -1.91 26.09
C LYS A 25 -8.54 -1.95 24.60
N VAL A 26 -8.04 -0.87 23.98
CA VAL A 26 -7.81 -0.80 22.53
C VAL A 26 -6.54 -1.55 22.12
N THR A 27 -5.50 -1.54 22.94
CA THR A 27 -4.28 -2.33 22.71
C THR A 27 -4.53 -3.84 22.85
N ASP A 28 -5.45 -4.25 23.71
CA ASP A 28 -5.84 -5.65 23.88
C ASP A 28 -6.75 -6.14 22.72
N LEU A 29 -7.54 -5.27 22.12
CA LEU A 29 -8.37 -5.59 20.93
C LEU A 29 -7.53 -5.91 19.68
N ALA A 30 -6.34 -5.32 19.53
CA ALA A 30 -5.43 -5.61 18.43
C ALA A 30 -4.64 -6.92 18.60
N LYS A 31 -4.56 -7.46 19.81
CA LYS A 31 -3.69 -8.60 20.14
C LYS A 31 -4.31 -9.98 19.94
N SER A 32 -5.63 -10.11 19.71
CA SER A 32 -6.31 -11.42 19.73
C SER A 32 -7.45 -11.60 18.73
N ARG A 33 -7.58 -10.74 17.71
CA ARG A 33 -8.67 -10.92 16.74
C ARG A 33 -8.27 -11.89 15.63
N GLU A 34 -9.03 -12.95 15.50
CA GLU A 34 -8.91 -13.90 14.38
C GLU A 34 -9.52 -13.33 13.10
N THR A 35 -10.51 -12.44 13.18
CA THR A 35 -11.19 -11.84 12.00
C THR A 35 -11.66 -10.40 12.24
N TRP A 36 -11.75 -9.64 11.15
CA TRP A 36 -12.29 -8.30 11.09
C TRP A 36 -13.61 -8.26 10.27
N PRO A 37 -14.79 -8.29 10.89
CA PRO A 37 -16.05 -8.10 10.17
C PRO A 37 -16.09 -6.74 9.47
N VAL A 38 -16.65 -6.68 8.25
CA VAL A 38 -16.74 -5.43 7.47
C VAL A 38 -17.42 -4.31 8.26
N ALA A 39 -18.48 -4.62 9.04
CA ALA A 39 -19.17 -3.65 9.87
C ALA A 39 -18.27 -2.99 10.93
N GLU A 40 -17.33 -3.74 11.49
CA GLU A 40 -16.39 -3.19 12.49
C GLU A 40 -15.30 -2.35 11.83
N VAL A 41 -14.82 -2.76 10.66
CA VAL A 41 -13.90 -1.94 9.86
C VAL A 41 -14.60 -0.65 9.42
N ALA A 42 -15.87 -0.72 8.98
CA ALA A 42 -16.67 0.45 8.64
C ALA A 42 -16.82 1.40 9.85
N ALA A 43 -17.05 0.87 11.04
CA ALA A 43 -17.13 1.67 12.26
C ALA A 43 -15.84 2.44 12.57
N LEU A 44 -14.66 1.92 12.18
CA LEU A 44 -13.40 2.67 12.30
C LEU A 44 -13.40 3.89 11.36
N PHE A 45 -13.93 3.77 10.15
CA PHE A 45 -14.03 4.90 9.22
C PHE A 45 -14.95 6.01 9.74
N GLU A 46 -15.95 5.69 10.59
CA GLU A 46 -16.88 6.65 11.16
C GLU A 46 -16.37 7.38 12.40
N LEU A 47 -15.22 6.98 12.95
CA LEU A 47 -14.64 7.67 14.10
C LEU A 47 -14.35 9.14 13.77
N PRO A 48 -14.46 10.06 14.76
CA PRO A 48 -13.89 11.39 14.65
C PRO A 48 -12.44 11.32 14.20
N PHE A 49 -12.01 12.21 13.31
CA PHE A 49 -10.70 12.12 12.68
C PHE A 49 -9.55 12.04 13.68
N ASN A 50 -9.57 12.88 14.70
CA ASN A 50 -8.52 12.90 15.73
C ASN A 50 -8.46 11.58 16.53
N ASP A 51 -9.60 10.98 16.82
CA ASP A 51 -9.67 9.71 17.54
C ASP A 51 -9.13 8.56 16.70
N LEU A 52 -9.44 8.56 15.41
CA LEU A 52 -8.91 7.58 14.46
C LEU A 52 -7.38 7.71 14.34
N MET A 53 -6.85 8.93 14.17
CA MET A 53 -5.41 9.19 14.11
C MET A 53 -4.70 8.76 15.37
N TRP A 54 -5.26 9.08 16.52
CA TRP A 54 -4.72 8.67 17.82
C TRP A 54 -4.60 7.14 17.93
N ARG A 55 -5.67 6.42 17.59
CA ARG A 55 -5.68 4.95 17.61
C ARG A 55 -4.64 4.36 16.66
N ALA A 56 -4.57 4.87 15.44
CA ALA A 56 -3.60 4.42 14.43
C ALA A 56 -2.17 4.64 14.91
N GLN A 57 -1.86 5.82 15.52
CA GLN A 57 -0.54 6.12 16.08
C GLN A 57 -0.15 5.20 17.25
N GLN A 58 -1.10 4.86 18.12
CA GLN A 58 -0.83 3.92 19.22
C GLN A 58 -0.44 2.54 18.66
N VAL A 59 -1.20 2.02 17.67
CA VAL A 59 -0.90 0.74 17.02
C VAL A 59 0.43 0.80 16.29
N HIS A 60 0.70 1.91 15.58
CA HIS A 60 1.94 2.08 14.84
C HIS A 60 3.15 2.03 15.77
N ARG A 61 3.19 2.87 16.81
CA ARG A 61 4.30 2.93 17.78
C ARG A 61 4.49 1.66 18.61
N ALA A 62 3.44 0.87 18.78
CA ALA A 62 3.54 -0.42 19.47
C ALA A 62 4.22 -1.51 18.63
N ASN A 63 4.33 -1.33 17.30
CA ASN A 63 4.83 -2.35 16.37
C ASN A 63 6.03 -1.89 15.51
N TRP A 64 6.25 -0.57 15.39
CA TRP A 64 7.23 0.03 14.49
C TRP A 64 7.94 1.23 15.14
N ASP A 65 9.14 1.54 14.66
CA ASP A 65 9.68 2.88 14.84
C ASP A 65 8.81 3.85 14.01
N ALA A 66 8.16 4.78 14.71
CA ALA A 66 7.22 5.70 14.08
C ALA A 66 7.88 6.76 13.19
N ASN A 67 9.19 6.89 13.28
CA ASN A 67 10.00 7.83 12.51
C ASN A 67 10.88 7.13 11.45
N GLU A 68 10.66 5.82 11.22
CA GLU A 68 11.33 5.06 10.16
C GLU A 68 10.40 4.82 8.98
N VAL A 69 10.92 5.02 7.75
CA VAL A 69 10.21 4.70 6.50
C VAL A 69 11.05 3.78 5.61
N GLU A 70 10.41 2.78 5.02
CA GLU A 70 11.00 1.94 3.98
C GLU A 70 10.87 2.63 2.62
N LEU A 71 11.99 2.73 1.91
CA LEU A 71 12.06 3.27 0.55
C LEU A 71 12.09 2.13 -0.46
N ALA A 72 11.08 2.04 -1.34
CA ALA A 72 10.99 1.03 -2.38
C ALA A 72 10.97 1.68 -3.77
N THR A 73 11.81 1.25 -4.68
CA THR A 73 11.77 1.69 -6.08
C THR A 73 11.03 0.68 -6.93
N LEU A 74 10.25 1.16 -7.90
CA LEU A 74 9.46 0.33 -8.82
C LEU A 74 9.90 0.55 -10.26
N LEU A 75 10.37 -0.52 -10.90
CA LEU A 75 10.75 -0.54 -12.32
C LEU A 75 9.74 -1.31 -13.15
N SER A 76 9.30 -0.76 -14.28
CA SER A 76 8.55 -1.50 -15.31
C SER A 76 9.54 -2.29 -16.16
N ILE A 77 9.65 -3.60 -15.92
CA ILE A 77 10.51 -4.48 -16.71
C ILE A 77 9.87 -4.92 -18.02
N LYS A 78 8.56 -4.73 -18.15
CA LYS A 78 7.79 -4.94 -19.40
C LYS A 78 6.56 -4.03 -19.37
N THR A 79 6.52 -3.03 -20.25
CA THR A 79 5.49 -1.99 -20.31
C THR A 79 4.45 -2.31 -21.38
N GLY A 80 3.18 -1.98 -21.10
CA GLY A 80 2.07 -1.92 -22.05
C GLY A 80 1.62 -3.26 -22.65
N GLY A 81 0.50 -3.25 -23.37
CA GLY A 81 -0.08 -4.41 -24.05
C GLY A 81 -0.56 -5.52 -23.11
N CYS A 82 -0.98 -5.18 -21.90
CA CYS A 82 -1.59 -6.13 -20.97
C CYS A 82 -2.97 -6.56 -21.48
N PRO A 83 -3.29 -7.87 -21.53
CA PRO A 83 -4.58 -8.36 -22.02
C PRO A 83 -5.71 -8.30 -20.98
N GLU A 84 -5.55 -7.51 -19.91
CA GLU A 84 -6.55 -7.27 -18.88
C GLU A 84 -7.22 -5.91 -19.10
N ASN A 85 -8.52 -5.79 -18.75
CA ASN A 85 -9.31 -4.58 -18.92
C ASN A 85 -9.49 -3.77 -17.63
N CYS A 86 -8.51 -3.79 -16.72
CA CYS A 86 -8.57 -3.02 -15.48
C CYS A 86 -8.84 -1.54 -15.77
N GLY A 87 -10.00 -1.00 -15.34
CA GLY A 87 -10.51 0.31 -15.73
C GLY A 87 -9.63 1.51 -15.35
N TYR A 88 -8.68 1.33 -14.45
CA TYR A 88 -7.71 2.33 -14.02
C TYR A 88 -6.35 2.25 -14.74
N CYS A 89 -6.10 1.17 -15.51
CA CYS A 89 -4.74 0.82 -15.91
C CYS A 89 -4.38 1.30 -17.31
N PRO A 90 -3.46 2.25 -17.48
CA PRO A 90 -3.05 2.73 -18.79
C PRO A 90 -2.21 1.73 -19.60
N GLN A 91 -1.78 0.61 -19.00
CA GLN A 91 -1.03 -0.44 -19.69
C GLN A 91 -1.92 -1.49 -20.37
N SER A 92 -3.23 -1.39 -20.21
CA SER A 92 -4.21 -2.29 -20.82
C SER A 92 -4.19 -2.17 -22.34
N ALA A 93 -4.29 -3.31 -23.05
CA ALA A 93 -4.47 -3.34 -24.48
C ALA A 93 -5.90 -2.97 -24.96
N TYR A 94 -6.84 -2.80 -24.00
CA TYR A 94 -8.22 -2.40 -24.27
C TYR A 94 -8.38 -0.90 -24.46
N TYR A 95 -7.39 -0.08 -24.02
CA TYR A 95 -7.53 1.37 -23.94
C TYR A 95 -6.44 2.08 -24.74
N ASP A 96 -6.82 3.17 -25.41
CA ASP A 96 -5.87 4.04 -26.12
C ASP A 96 -5.36 5.14 -25.18
N THR A 97 -4.30 4.84 -24.46
CA THR A 97 -3.67 5.74 -23.47
C THR A 97 -2.32 6.29 -23.95
N GLY A 98 -1.95 6.00 -25.20
CA GLY A 98 -0.62 6.34 -25.72
C GLY A 98 0.53 5.47 -25.17
N VAL A 99 0.30 4.59 -24.23
CA VAL A 99 1.31 3.67 -23.69
C VAL A 99 1.57 2.55 -24.69
N LYS A 100 2.78 2.52 -25.24
CA LYS A 100 3.19 1.51 -26.23
C LYS A 100 3.60 0.22 -25.55
N ALA A 101 3.29 -0.91 -26.21
CA ALA A 101 3.77 -2.22 -25.76
C ALA A 101 5.27 -2.36 -26.07
N GLU A 102 6.05 -2.65 -25.03
CA GLU A 102 7.49 -2.85 -25.12
C GLU A 102 7.85 -4.32 -24.88
N LYS A 103 9.04 -4.71 -25.34
CA LYS A 103 9.64 -6.00 -24.98
C LYS A 103 10.09 -5.97 -23.52
N MET A 104 10.28 -7.14 -22.93
CA MET A 104 10.90 -7.26 -21.62
C MET A 104 12.33 -6.70 -21.66
N MET A 105 12.71 -5.94 -20.64
CA MET A 105 14.05 -5.37 -20.47
C MET A 105 15.12 -6.47 -20.41
N ALA A 106 16.32 -6.14 -20.83
CA ALA A 106 17.47 -7.00 -20.62
C ALA A 106 17.89 -7.02 -19.15
N VAL A 107 18.50 -8.11 -18.70
CA VAL A 107 18.94 -8.26 -17.29
C VAL A 107 19.91 -7.15 -16.90
N ASP A 108 20.84 -6.77 -17.78
CA ASP A 108 21.84 -5.73 -17.52
C ASP A 108 21.21 -4.34 -17.30
N GLU A 109 20.12 -4.04 -18.00
CA GLU A 109 19.36 -2.79 -17.80
C GLU A 109 18.68 -2.78 -16.42
N VAL A 110 18.16 -3.92 -15.98
CA VAL A 110 17.56 -4.07 -14.64
C VAL A 110 18.63 -3.95 -13.56
N ILE A 111 19.81 -4.52 -13.75
CA ILE A 111 20.94 -4.39 -12.83
C ILE A 111 21.35 -2.92 -12.68
N ALA A 112 21.49 -2.20 -13.79
CA ALA A 112 21.86 -0.78 -13.76
C ALA A 112 20.81 0.06 -13.00
N ALA A 113 19.52 -0.18 -13.25
CA ALA A 113 18.44 0.49 -12.55
C ALA A 113 18.39 0.15 -11.04
N ALA A 114 18.64 -1.12 -10.69
CA ALA A 114 18.68 -1.54 -9.29
C ALA A 114 19.88 -0.94 -8.54
N GLN A 115 21.04 -0.83 -9.19
CA GLN A 115 22.20 -0.17 -8.59
C GLN A 115 21.92 1.32 -8.35
N ALA A 116 21.36 2.03 -9.34
CA ALA A 116 20.98 3.43 -9.19
C ALA A 116 19.95 3.64 -8.06
N ALA A 117 18.97 2.73 -7.92
CA ALA A 117 18.00 2.77 -6.83
C ALA A 117 18.68 2.58 -5.46
N LYS A 118 19.63 1.64 -5.35
CA LYS A 118 20.40 1.43 -4.12
C LYS A 118 21.23 2.67 -3.76
N ASP A 119 21.92 3.24 -4.73
CA ASP A 119 22.76 4.44 -4.54
C ASP A 119 21.92 5.66 -4.12
N ALA A 120 20.64 5.70 -4.57
CA ALA A 120 19.65 6.68 -4.11
C ALA A 120 19.10 6.38 -2.71
N GLY A 121 19.37 5.23 -2.10
CA GLY A 121 18.97 4.86 -0.75
C GLY A 121 17.76 3.93 -0.66
N ALA A 122 17.31 3.32 -1.76
CA ALA A 122 16.22 2.34 -1.72
C ALA A 122 16.60 1.10 -0.91
N ASN A 123 15.63 0.58 -0.14
CA ASN A 123 15.76 -0.68 0.61
C ASN A 123 15.24 -1.87 -0.20
N ARG A 124 14.23 -1.62 -1.05
CA ARG A 124 13.55 -2.63 -1.86
C ARG A 124 13.48 -2.21 -3.32
N PHE A 125 13.67 -3.18 -4.20
CA PHE A 125 13.50 -3.00 -5.63
C PHE A 125 12.36 -3.87 -6.15
N CYS A 126 11.33 -3.22 -6.68
CA CYS A 126 10.13 -3.87 -7.20
C CYS A 126 10.19 -3.91 -8.74
N MET A 127 9.90 -5.06 -9.32
CA MET A 127 9.89 -5.30 -10.76
C MET A 127 8.48 -5.60 -11.23
N GLY A 128 7.91 -4.71 -12.04
CA GLY A 128 6.55 -4.86 -12.59
C GLY A 128 6.53 -5.21 -14.07
N ALA A 129 5.67 -6.15 -14.47
CA ALA A 129 5.43 -6.48 -15.86
C ALA A 129 3.94 -6.44 -16.21
N ALA A 130 3.61 -5.81 -17.32
CA ALA A 130 2.23 -5.70 -17.85
C ALA A 130 1.76 -7.03 -18.46
N TRP A 131 1.50 -8.02 -17.61
CA TRP A 131 1.00 -9.35 -17.98
C TRP A 131 -0.29 -9.70 -17.23
N ARG A 132 -1.13 -10.53 -17.88
CA ARG A 132 -2.15 -11.31 -17.16
C ARG A 132 -1.50 -12.38 -16.29
N ALA A 133 -0.57 -13.13 -16.90
CA ALA A 133 0.25 -14.16 -16.28
C ALA A 133 1.55 -14.30 -17.07
N PRO A 134 2.69 -14.57 -16.42
CA PRO A 134 3.94 -14.83 -17.15
C PRO A 134 3.88 -16.20 -17.83
N LYS A 135 4.57 -16.34 -18.97
CA LYS A 135 4.86 -17.64 -19.56
C LYS A 135 6.08 -18.26 -18.88
N ASP A 136 6.21 -19.58 -18.89
CA ASP A 136 7.32 -20.26 -18.22
C ASP A 136 8.71 -19.84 -18.77
N ARG A 137 8.80 -19.51 -20.06
CA ARG A 137 10.01 -18.93 -20.68
C ARG A 137 10.36 -17.54 -20.15
N ASP A 138 9.36 -16.77 -19.73
CA ASP A 138 9.56 -15.40 -19.21
C ASP A 138 10.05 -15.46 -17.75
N ILE A 139 9.66 -16.51 -17.00
CA ILE A 139 10.10 -16.75 -15.63
C ILE A 139 11.63 -16.92 -15.54
N GLU A 140 12.26 -17.59 -16.49
CA GLU A 140 13.72 -17.79 -16.51
C GLU A 140 14.48 -16.45 -16.51
N ALA A 141 14.03 -15.50 -17.32
CA ALA A 141 14.65 -14.18 -17.35
C ALA A 141 14.39 -13.41 -16.04
N VAL A 142 13.17 -13.52 -15.47
CA VAL A 142 12.85 -12.90 -14.17
C VAL A 142 13.67 -13.51 -13.04
N GLU A 143 13.90 -14.83 -13.02
CA GLU A 143 14.80 -15.48 -12.07
C GLU A 143 16.22 -14.89 -12.12
N ALA A 144 16.75 -14.66 -13.33
CA ALA A 144 18.05 -14.03 -13.50
C ALA A 144 18.07 -12.60 -12.95
N MET A 145 17.01 -11.80 -13.21
CA MET A 145 16.84 -10.45 -12.66
C MET A 145 16.80 -10.47 -11.14
N VAL A 146 15.98 -11.36 -10.54
CA VAL A 146 15.87 -11.51 -9.08
C VAL A 146 17.23 -11.82 -8.45
N LYS A 147 17.95 -12.82 -8.97
CA LYS A 147 19.28 -13.19 -8.48
C LYS A 147 20.28 -12.02 -8.54
N ALA A 148 20.25 -11.27 -9.64
CA ALA A 148 21.12 -10.13 -9.85
C ALA A 148 20.81 -8.99 -8.85
N VAL A 149 19.54 -8.64 -8.65
CA VAL A 149 19.10 -7.62 -7.69
C VAL A 149 19.43 -8.03 -6.25
N LYS A 150 19.24 -9.32 -5.91
CA LYS A 150 19.66 -9.85 -4.60
C LYS A 150 21.16 -9.72 -4.36
N ALA A 151 21.98 -9.97 -5.38
CA ALA A 151 23.43 -9.83 -5.28
C ALA A 151 23.87 -8.37 -5.02
N ILE A 152 23.10 -7.38 -5.44
CA ILE A 152 23.29 -5.97 -5.11
C ILE A 152 22.99 -5.70 -3.62
N GLY A 153 22.20 -6.55 -2.94
CA GLY A 153 21.84 -6.43 -1.51
C GLY A 153 20.53 -5.72 -1.26
N LEU A 154 19.63 -5.62 -2.26
CA LEU A 154 18.27 -5.08 -2.11
C LEU A 154 17.27 -6.19 -1.77
N GLU A 155 16.24 -5.88 -1.01
CA GLU A 155 15.03 -6.71 -0.98
C GLU A 155 14.37 -6.68 -2.37
N THR A 156 13.84 -7.82 -2.80
CA THR A 156 13.21 -7.95 -4.12
C THR A 156 11.70 -8.11 -4.01
N CYS A 157 10.98 -7.47 -4.91
CA CYS A 157 9.54 -7.64 -5.08
C CYS A 157 9.21 -7.78 -6.58
N ALA A 158 8.26 -8.64 -6.94
CA ALA A 158 7.82 -8.79 -8.32
C ALA A 158 6.29 -8.68 -8.44
N THR A 159 5.82 -8.06 -9.54
CA THR A 159 4.42 -7.92 -9.92
C THR A 159 4.27 -8.41 -11.37
N LEU A 160 3.94 -9.68 -11.56
CA LEU A 160 3.96 -10.33 -12.87
C LEU A 160 2.58 -10.82 -13.34
N GLY A 161 1.52 -10.40 -12.66
CA GLY A 161 0.18 -10.93 -12.87
C GLY A 161 -0.06 -12.21 -12.05
N MET A 162 -0.91 -13.11 -12.55
CA MET A 162 -1.23 -14.37 -11.88
C MET A 162 -0.06 -15.35 -11.97
N LEU A 163 0.25 -16.02 -10.85
CA LEU A 163 1.26 -17.08 -10.82
C LEU A 163 0.63 -18.44 -10.62
N LYS A 164 1.19 -19.44 -11.31
CA LYS A 164 1.00 -20.85 -10.98
C LYS A 164 1.91 -21.22 -9.81
N ASP A 165 1.55 -22.27 -9.08
CA ASP A 165 2.32 -22.82 -7.96
C ASP A 165 3.82 -23.05 -8.33
N GLU A 166 4.08 -23.75 -9.43
CA GLU A 166 5.43 -24.01 -9.93
C GLU A 166 6.24 -22.74 -10.20
N GLN A 167 5.59 -21.69 -10.74
CA GLN A 167 6.23 -20.41 -11.03
C GLN A 167 6.58 -19.66 -9.74
N ALA A 168 5.68 -19.70 -8.74
CA ALA A 168 5.93 -19.11 -7.42
C ALA A 168 7.12 -19.78 -6.72
N LYS A 169 7.20 -21.12 -6.74
CA LYS A 169 8.32 -21.90 -6.18
C LYS A 169 9.64 -21.60 -6.88
N ARG A 170 9.64 -21.45 -8.20
CA ARG A 170 10.83 -21.07 -8.97
C ARG A 170 11.35 -19.70 -8.56
N LEU A 171 10.47 -18.70 -8.47
CA LEU A 171 10.85 -17.34 -8.04
C LEU A 171 11.35 -17.31 -6.59
N ALA A 172 10.72 -18.07 -5.69
CA ALA A 172 11.20 -18.23 -4.31
C ALA A 172 12.62 -18.83 -4.27
N SER A 173 12.87 -19.89 -5.06
CA SER A 173 14.19 -20.53 -5.19
C SER A 173 15.24 -19.59 -5.79
N ALA A 174 14.83 -18.63 -6.63
CA ALA A 174 15.71 -17.59 -7.16
C ALA A 174 16.06 -16.50 -6.12
N GLY A 175 15.39 -16.49 -4.95
CA GLY A 175 15.62 -15.55 -3.86
C GLY A 175 14.69 -14.34 -3.87
N LEU A 176 13.52 -14.42 -4.54
CA LEU A 176 12.50 -13.39 -4.45
C LEU A 176 12.00 -13.28 -2.99
N ASP A 177 11.91 -12.06 -2.45
CA ASP A 177 11.44 -11.85 -1.08
C ASP A 177 9.93 -11.64 -1.03
N TYR A 178 9.38 -10.83 -1.94
CA TYR A 178 7.97 -10.45 -1.98
C TYR A 178 7.35 -10.69 -3.34
N TYR A 179 6.10 -11.07 -3.36
CA TYR A 179 5.28 -11.02 -4.57
C TYR A 179 4.11 -10.06 -4.38
N ASN A 180 3.97 -9.10 -5.29
CA ASN A 180 2.85 -8.18 -5.28
C ASN A 180 1.71 -8.67 -6.17
N HIS A 181 0.53 -8.81 -5.57
CA HIS A 181 -0.71 -9.07 -6.28
C HIS A 181 -1.87 -8.44 -5.54
N ASN A 182 -2.27 -7.24 -5.96
CA ASN A 182 -3.29 -6.46 -5.27
C ASN A 182 -4.69 -7.09 -5.44
N LEU A 183 -5.56 -6.92 -4.44
CA LEU A 183 -6.99 -7.18 -4.56
C LEU A 183 -7.71 -6.08 -5.34
N ASP A 184 -7.08 -4.92 -5.48
CA ASP A 184 -7.50 -3.69 -6.12
C ASP A 184 -8.65 -3.00 -5.40
N THR A 185 -9.79 -3.67 -5.16
CA THR A 185 -10.96 -3.11 -4.46
C THR A 185 -11.71 -4.18 -3.67
N ALA A 186 -12.87 -3.85 -3.11
CA ALA A 186 -13.75 -4.81 -2.43
C ALA A 186 -14.33 -5.84 -3.42
N PRO A 187 -14.63 -7.08 -2.97
CA PRO A 187 -15.23 -8.09 -3.83
C PRO A 187 -16.50 -7.63 -4.54
N GLU A 188 -17.35 -6.88 -3.83
CA GLU A 188 -18.64 -6.39 -4.34
C GLU A 188 -18.50 -5.31 -5.43
N PHE A 189 -17.37 -4.61 -5.47
CA PHE A 189 -17.10 -3.56 -6.44
C PHE A 189 -16.14 -4.00 -7.56
N TYR A 190 -15.53 -5.18 -7.40
CA TYR A 190 -14.49 -5.65 -8.32
C TYR A 190 -14.97 -5.78 -9.77
N GLY A 191 -16.16 -6.31 -9.98
CA GLY A 191 -16.75 -6.50 -11.31
C GLY A 191 -17.03 -5.21 -12.08
N GLU A 192 -17.17 -4.07 -11.38
CA GLU A 192 -17.31 -2.74 -12.01
C GLU A 192 -15.97 -2.24 -12.60
N ILE A 193 -14.86 -2.75 -12.09
CA ILE A 193 -13.51 -2.27 -12.44
C ILE A 193 -12.80 -3.23 -13.40
N ILE A 194 -12.99 -4.55 -13.22
CA ILE A 194 -12.26 -5.59 -13.96
C ILE A 194 -13.22 -6.72 -14.31
N THR A 195 -13.31 -7.08 -15.59
CA THR A 195 -14.18 -8.17 -16.06
C THR A 195 -13.44 -9.29 -16.79
N THR A 196 -12.14 -9.13 -17.04
CA THR A 196 -11.33 -10.13 -17.74
C THR A 196 -10.78 -11.24 -16.84
N ARG A 197 -10.91 -11.10 -15.52
CA ARG A 197 -10.58 -12.12 -14.52
C ARG A 197 -11.45 -11.96 -13.29
N ASP A 198 -11.59 -13.05 -12.53
CA ASP A 198 -12.40 -13.07 -11.31
C ASP A 198 -11.60 -12.63 -10.09
N TYR A 199 -12.30 -12.27 -9.02
CA TYR A 199 -11.69 -11.94 -7.73
C TYR A 199 -10.97 -13.14 -7.12
N GLN A 200 -11.51 -14.35 -7.35
CA GLN A 200 -10.92 -15.61 -6.89
C GLN A 200 -9.55 -15.86 -7.51
N ASP A 201 -9.33 -15.53 -8.78
CA ASP A 201 -8.02 -15.63 -9.46
C ASP A 201 -6.91 -14.91 -8.68
N ARG A 202 -7.26 -13.79 -8.03
CA ARG A 202 -6.32 -13.04 -7.17
C ARG A 202 -6.01 -13.76 -5.89
N LEU A 203 -7.04 -14.29 -5.23
CA LEU A 203 -6.88 -15.05 -3.99
C LEU A 203 -6.07 -16.33 -4.22
N ASP A 204 -6.32 -17.04 -5.31
CA ASP A 204 -5.58 -18.26 -5.69
C ASP A 204 -4.08 -17.94 -5.93
N THR A 205 -3.80 -16.84 -6.63
CA THR A 205 -2.41 -16.38 -6.82
C THR A 205 -1.73 -16.09 -5.47
N LEU A 206 -2.41 -15.42 -4.53
CA LEU A 206 -1.87 -15.18 -3.19
C LEU A 206 -1.66 -16.47 -2.39
N GLY A 207 -2.51 -17.48 -2.61
CA GLY A 207 -2.35 -18.83 -2.08
C GLY A 207 -1.03 -19.46 -2.56
N HIS A 208 -0.80 -19.52 -3.88
CA HIS A 208 0.43 -20.06 -4.46
C HIS A 208 1.69 -19.33 -3.98
N VAL A 209 1.62 -17.99 -3.84
CA VAL A 209 2.72 -17.16 -3.32
C VAL A 209 3.08 -17.58 -1.89
N ARG A 210 2.10 -17.78 -1.03
CA ARG A 210 2.32 -18.20 0.37
C ARG A 210 2.84 -19.63 0.49
N GLU A 211 2.28 -20.55 -0.28
CA GLU A 211 2.71 -21.95 -0.32
C GLU A 211 4.16 -22.05 -0.78
N ALA A 212 4.62 -21.16 -1.64
CA ALA A 212 6.02 -21.05 -2.05
C ALA A 212 6.93 -20.40 -0.98
N GLY A 213 6.40 -19.93 0.15
CA GLY A 213 7.17 -19.29 1.23
C GLY A 213 7.55 -17.82 0.96
N LEU A 214 6.96 -17.20 -0.06
CA LEU A 214 7.17 -15.78 -0.36
C LEU A 214 6.34 -14.90 0.58
N LYS A 215 6.87 -13.72 0.91
CA LYS A 215 6.11 -12.68 1.58
C LYS A 215 5.09 -12.06 0.62
N VAL A 216 3.91 -11.74 1.14
CA VAL A 216 2.81 -11.16 0.37
C VAL A 216 2.85 -9.64 0.43
N CYS A 217 2.91 -9.00 -0.74
CA CYS A 217 2.60 -7.59 -0.92
C CYS A 217 1.23 -7.51 -1.60
N CYS A 218 0.22 -7.02 -0.88
CA CYS A 218 -1.15 -6.98 -1.40
C CYS A 218 -1.92 -5.82 -0.79
N GLY A 219 -2.54 -5.03 -1.63
CA GLY A 219 -3.32 -3.86 -1.24
C GLY A 219 -4.39 -3.54 -2.28
N GLY A 220 -4.66 -2.26 -2.46
CA GLY A 220 -5.69 -1.82 -3.41
C GLY A 220 -5.53 -0.38 -3.86
N ILE A 221 -6.54 0.06 -4.61
CA ILE A 221 -6.67 1.41 -5.17
C ILE A 221 -7.95 2.00 -4.59
N VAL A 222 -7.89 3.22 -4.12
CA VAL A 222 -9.04 3.97 -3.61
C VAL A 222 -9.26 5.24 -4.42
N GLY A 223 -10.52 5.67 -4.51
CA GLY A 223 -10.92 6.79 -5.36
C GLY A 223 -11.39 6.36 -6.76
N MET A 224 -11.74 5.09 -6.95
CA MET A 224 -12.29 4.57 -8.21
C MET A 224 -13.81 4.70 -8.31
N GLY A 225 -14.46 5.43 -7.38
CA GLY A 225 -15.92 5.58 -7.29
C GLY A 225 -16.54 4.70 -6.21
N GLU A 226 -15.76 3.93 -5.51
CA GLU A 226 -16.21 3.08 -4.40
C GLU A 226 -16.72 3.91 -3.21
N SER A 227 -17.74 3.39 -2.52
CA SER A 227 -18.22 3.94 -1.26
C SER A 227 -17.25 3.68 -0.09
N ARG A 228 -17.44 4.42 1.01
CA ARG A 228 -16.68 4.15 2.26
C ARG A 228 -16.89 2.72 2.77
N LEU A 229 -18.09 2.15 2.61
CA LEU A 229 -18.36 0.76 2.99
C LEU A 229 -17.56 -0.23 2.14
N GLN A 230 -17.44 0.03 0.84
CA GLN A 230 -16.61 -0.80 -0.05
C GLN A 230 -15.11 -0.65 0.27
N ARG A 231 -14.62 0.55 0.65
CA ARG A 231 -13.25 0.69 1.18
C ARG A 231 -13.04 -0.14 2.46
N ALA A 232 -14.03 -0.12 3.36
CA ALA A 232 -13.99 -0.99 4.54
C ALA A 232 -14.00 -2.47 4.17
N GLY A 233 -14.72 -2.87 3.13
CA GLY A 233 -14.72 -4.22 2.55
C GLY A 233 -13.34 -4.64 2.05
N LEU A 234 -12.64 -3.78 1.30
CA LEU A 234 -11.27 -4.02 0.86
C LEU A 234 -10.33 -4.24 2.05
N ILE A 235 -10.36 -3.34 3.04
CA ILE A 235 -9.47 -3.45 4.22
C ILE A 235 -9.81 -4.70 5.04
N ALA A 236 -11.10 -5.03 5.21
CA ALA A 236 -11.52 -6.26 5.88
C ALA A 236 -11.00 -7.52 5.15
N GLN A 237 -11.08 -7.54 3.81
CA GLN A 237 -10.54 -8.64 3.02
C GLN A 237 -9.03 -8.82 3.23
N LEU A 238 -8.27 -7.73 3.16
CA LEU A 238 -6.82 -7.76 3.40
C LEU A 238 -6.48 -8.25 4.81
N ALA A 239 -7.16 -7.71 5.83
CA ALA A 239 -6.93 -8.04 7.23
C ALA A 239 -7.33 -9.48 7.60
N ASN A 240 -8.26 -10.08 6.85
CA ASN A 240 -8.74 -11.47 7.05
C ASN A 240 -7.97 -12.51 6.23
N LEU A 241 -7.04 -12.11 5.36
CA LEU A 241 -6.08 -13.04 4.81
C LEU A 241 -5.24 -13.62 5.97
N ASN A 242 -5.01 -14.92 5.99
CA ASN A 242 -4.30 -15.60 7.09
C ASN A 242 -2.97 -16.20 6.62
N PRO A 243 -1.83 -15.60 7.00
CA PRO A 243 -1.69 -14.29 7.67
C PRO A 243 -2.09 -13.13 6.74
N TYR A 244 -2.41 -11.95 7.31
CA TYR A 244 -2.59 -10.75 6.48
C TYR A 244 -1.28 -10.37 5.76
N PRO A 245 -1.32 -9.53 4.70
CA PRO A 245 -0.13 -9.23 3.90
C PRO A 245 1.01 -8.60 4.73
N ASP A 246 2.25 -8.95 4.40
CA ASP A 246 3.44 -8.34 4.99
C ASP A 246 3.62 -6.87 4.57
N SER A 247 3.14 -6.52 3.37
CA SER A 247 3.15 -5.16 2.83
C SER A 247 1.81 -4.84 2.17
N VAL A 248 1.24 -3.67 2.51
CA VAL A 248 -0.08 -3.23 2.06
C VAL A 248 0.05 -1.90 1.33
N PRO A 249 0.25 -1.92 0.01
CA PRO A 249 0.23 -0.70 -0.80
C PRO A 249 -1.19 -0.16 -0.94
N ILE A 250 -1.40 1.08 -0.50
CA ILE A 250 -2.62 1.84 -0.75
C ILE A 250 -2.31 2.87 -1.83
N ASN A 251 -2.98 2.73 -2.97
CA ASN A 251 -2.86 3.64 -4.09
C ASN A 251 -4.02 4.62 -4.07
N HIS A 252 -3.74 5.90 -4.24
CA HIS A 252 -4.75 6.87 -4.65
C HIS A 252 -4.88 6.80 -6.17
N LEU A 253 -6.10 6.74 -6.70
CA LEU A 253 -6.30 6.70 -8.15
C LEU A 253 -5.59 7.86 -8.83
N VAL A 254 -4.81 7.55 -9.84
CA VAL A 254 -4.29 8.51 -10.81
C VAL A 254 -5.13 8.36 -12.07
N ALA A 255 -6.06 9.27 -12.30
CA ALA A 255 -6.88 9.29 -13.50
C ALA A 255 -5.97 9.53 -14.72
N VAL A 256 -6.05 8.63 -15.71
CA VAL A 256 -5.25 8.69 -16.94
C VAL A 256 -6.17 8.78 -18.14
N GLU A 257 -5.92 9.76 -19.00
CA GLU A 257 -6.68 9.94 -20.25
C GLU A 257 -6.70 8.65 -21.08
N GLY A 258 -7.84 8.35 -21.67
CA GLY A 258 -8.06 7.14 -22.45
C GLY A 258 -8.44 5.89 -21.63
N THR A 259 -8.39 5.95 -20.29
CA THR A 259 -8.93 4.88 -19.43
C THR A 259 -10.40 5.13 -19.08
N PRO A 260 -11.18 4.09 -18.71
CA PRO A 260 -12.56 4.27 -18.22
C PRO A 260 -12.71 5.19 -17.02
N LEU A 261 -11.68 5.32 -16.18
CA LEU A 261 -11.69 6.16 -14.98
C LEU A 261 -10.97 7.51 -15.18
N ALA A 262 -10.81 7.96 -16.44
CA ALA A 262 -10.14 9.23 -16.75
C ALA A 262 -10.84 10.45 -16.12
N ASP A 263 -12.17 10.42 -16.07
CA ASP A 263 -13.01 11.52 -15.56
C ASP A 263 -13.52 11.26 -14.13
N GLN A 264 -12.91 10.29 -13.43
CA GLN A 264 -13.31 9.97 -12.06
C GLN A 264 -13.02 11.14 -11.11
N GLU A 265 -14.04 11.57 -10.36
CA GLU A 265 -13.87 12.60 -9.34
C GLU A 265 -12.83 12.18 -8.30
N PRO A 266 -11.90 13.06 -7.93
CA PRO A 266 -10.88 12.76 -6.94
C PRO A 266 -11.49 12.41 -5.57
N LEU A 267 -10.92 11.40 -4.92
CA LEU A 267 -11.27 11.09 -3.53
C LEU A 267 -10.84 12.23 -2.60
N ASP A 268 -11.71 12.56 -1.63
CA ASP A 268 -11.34 13.48 -0.54
C ASP A 268 -10.03 13.02 0.11
N PRO A 269 -9.00 13.87 0.18
CA PRO A 269 -7.72 13.51 0.78
C PRO A 269 -7.82 13.00 2.22
N LEU A 270 -8.79 13.48 3.02
CA LEU A 270 -9.00 12.97 4.39
C LEU A 270 -9.55 11.54 4.40
N GLU A 271 -10.32 11.14 3.38
CA GLU A 271 -10.76 9.74 3.22
C GLU A 271 -9.58 8.82 2.89
N PHE A 272 -8.60 9.31 2.11
CA PHE A 272 -7.37 8.57 1.87
C PHE A 272 -6.58 8.37 3.18
N VAL A 273 -6.39 9.43 3.98
CA VAL A 273 -5.72 9.36 5.29
C VAL A 273 -6.46 8.40 6.22
N ARG A 274 -7.82 8.44 6.27
CA ARG A 274 -8.62 7.47 7.03
C ARG A 274 -8.34 6.04 6.61
N THR A 275 -8.20 5.79 5.29
CA THR A 275 -7.91 4.44 4.78
C THR A 275 -6.55 3.95 5.27
N ILE A 276 -5.52 4.79 5.28
CA ILE A 276 -4.20 4.47 5.85
C ILE A 276 -4.32 4.13 7.34
N ALA A 277 -5.03 4.95 8.11
CA ALA A 277 -5.22 4.74 9.55
C ALA A 277 -5.95 3.41 9.85
N VAL A 278 -7.02 3.11 9.11
CA VAL A 278 -7.79 1.87 9.27
C VAL A 278 -6.94 0.66 8.88
N ALA A 279 -6.15 0.75 7.80
CA ALA A 279 -5.22 -0.30 7.40
C ALA A 279 -4.17 -0.56 8.50
N ARG A 280 -3.60 0.49 9.12
CA ARG A 280 -2.67 0.35 10.25
C ARG A 280 -3.30 -0.33 11.46
N ILE A 281 -4.52 0.05 11.82
CA ILE A 281 -5.22 -0.52 12.99
C ILE A 281 -5.53 -2.01 12.77
N THR A 282 -5.96 -2.37 11.58
CA THR A 282 -6.39 -3.74 11.26
C THR A 282 -5.24 -4.69 10.94
N MET A 283 -4.11 -4.15 10.48
CA MET A 283 -2.90 -4.92 10.11
C MET A 283 -1.65 -4.32 10.79
N PRO A 284 -1.51 -4.51 12.12
CA PRO A 284 -0.50 -3.82 12.94
C PRO A 284 0.94 -4.02 12.50
N LYS A 285 1.28 -5.22 12.01
CA LYS A 285 2.65 -5.60 11.60
C LYS A 285 2.90 -5.48 10.11
N ALA A 286 1.91 -5.05 9.32
CA ALA A 286 2.12 -4.83 7.90
C ALA A 286 2.91 -3.54 7.64
N ARG A 287 3.72 -3.51 6.57
CA ARG A 287 4.20 -2.25 6.01
C ARG A 287 3.08 -1.61 5.20
N VAL A 288 2.50 -0.53 5.74
CA VAL A 288 1.48 0.25 5.04
C VAL A 288 2.20 1.24 4.13
N ARG A 289 2.00 1.08 2.82
CA ARG A 289 2.75 1.85 1.81
C ARG A 289 1.89 2.90 1.14
N LEU A 290 2.40 4.13 1.11
CA LEU A 290 1.90 5.15 0.19
C LEU A 290 2.45 4.83 -1.21
N SER A 291 1.54 4.50 -2.12
CA SER A 291 1.88 4.07 -3.47
C SER A 291 1.59 5.16 -4.50
N ALA A 292 0.81 4.87 -5.55
CA ALA A 292 0.46 5.86 -6.56
C ALA A 292 -0.38 7.02 -5.99
N GLY A 293 -0.34 8.17 -6.68
CA GLY A 293 -1.14 9.35 -6.35
C GLY A 293 -0.51 10.31 -5.34
N ARG A 294 0.73 10.09 -4.90
CA ARG A 294 1.40 10.92 -3.88
C ARG A 294 1.58 12.37 -4.32
N ARG A 295 1.82 12.64 -5.61
CA ARG A 295 1.92 14.01 -6.15
C ARG A 295 0.65 14.81 -5.94
N GLN A 296 -0.52 14.18 -6.11
CA GLN A 296 -1.82 14.83 -5.96
C GLN A 296 -2.14 15.16 -4.50
N LEU A 297 -1.59 14.38 -3.56
CA LEU A 297 -1.86 14.57 -2.12
C LEU A 297 -1.14 15.80 -1.53
N GLY A 298 0.02 16.15 -2.05
CA GLY A 298 0.87 17.20 -1.49
C GLY A 298 1.46 16.86 -0.11
N ASP A 299 2.39 17.68 0.38
CA ASP A 299 3.18 17.42 1.60
C ASP A 299 2.32 17.28 2.86
N GLY A 300 1.32 18.16 3.03
CA GLY A 300 0.50 18.18 4.24
C GLY A 300 -0.33 16.90 4.41
N VAL A 301 -0.90 16.38 3.32
CA VAL A 301 -1.68 15.13 3.35
C VAL A 301 -0.75 13.92 3.51
N GLN A 302 0.42 13.92 2.86
CA GLN A 302 1.42 12.88 3.06
C GLN A 302 1.90 12.85 4.52
N ALA A 303 2.12 14.00 5.16
CA ALA A 303 2.45 14.08 6.58
C ALA A 303 1.35 13.46 7.48
N LEU A 304 0.08 13.72 7.19
CA LEU A 304 -1.04 13.07 7.87
C LEU A 304 -1.06 11.55 7.63
N CYS A 305 -0.67 11.08 6.45
CA CYS A 305 -0.56 9.65 6.18
C CYS A 305 0.54 8.97 7.03
N TYR A 306 1.69 9.62 7.23
CA TYR A 306 2.73 9.12 8.15
C TYR A 306 2.22 9.13 9.60
N LEU A 307 1.52 10.18 10.02
CA LEU A 307 0.84 10.22 11.32
C LEU A 307 -0.20 9.09 11.46
N ALA A 308 -0.93 8.77 10.39
CA ALA A 308 -1.86 7.65 10.32
C ALA A 308 -1.20 6.26 10.33
N GLY A 309 0.14 6.20 10.27
CA GLY A 309 0.92 4.98 10.38
C GLY A 309 1.42 4.39 9.06
N ALA A 310 1.45 5.16 7.98
CA ALA A 310 2.23 4.77 6.80
C ALA A 310 3.71 4.69 7.17
N ASN A 311 4.40 3.64 6.71
CA ASN A 311 5.83 3.42 7.00
C ASN A 311 6.59 2.83 5.81
N SER A 312 6.07 3.00 4.62
CA SER A 312 6.75 2.67 3.37
C SER A 312 6.25 3.58 2.25
N ILE A 313 7.10 3.92 1.30
CA ILE A 313 6.75 4.67 0.09
C ILE A 313 7.34 4.03 -1.15
N PHE A 314 6.73 4.28 -2.30
CA PHE A 314 7.46 4.18 -3.55
C PHE A 314 8.30 5.45 -3.75
N TYR A 315 9.58 5.24 -4.02
CA TYR A 315 10.65 6.22 -4.05
C TYR A 315 11.27 6.29 -5.45
N GLY A 316 11.44 7.49 -5.98
CA GLY A 316 11.87 7.74 -7.36
C GLY A 316 10.75 8.36 -8.20
N ASP A 317 11.11 9.08 -9.23
CA ASP A 317 10.29 9.99 -10.05
C ASP A 317 9.16 9.33 -10.83
N LYS A 318 9.20 8.00 -10.98
CA LYS A 318 8.26 7.27 -11.84
C LYS A 318 7.79 5.96 -11.21
N LEU A 319 6.49 5.69 -11.34
CA LEU A 319 5.85 4.42 -11.00
C LEU A 319 5.32 3.77 -12.27
N LEU A 320 5.91 2.69 -12.74
CA LEU A 320 5.57 2.03 -14.01
C LEU A 320 5.48 3.04 -15.15
N VAL A 321 4.29 3.64 -15.35
CA VAL A 321 4.00 4.62 -16.42
C VAL A 321 3.44 5.96 -15.90
N THR A 322 3.29 6.13 -14.58
CA THR A 322 2.79 7.37 -13.95
C THR A 322 3.89 8.08 -13.18
N GLY A 323 3.79 9.41 -13.08
CA GLY A 323 4.75 10.22 -12.30
C GLY A 323 4.61 9.99 -10.80
N ASN A 324 5.72 10.19 -10.08
CA ASN A 324 5.83 10.12 -8.64
C ASN A 324 6.67 11.33 -8.15
N PRO A 325 6.68 11.70 -6.86
CA PRO A 325 7.61 12.71 -6.35
C PRO A 325 9.06 12.37 -6.68
N GLU A 326 9.85 13.42 -6.96
CA GLU A 326 11.28 13.29 -7.17
C GLU A 326 11.99 12.84 -5.88
N VAL A 327 13.16 12.23 -6.01
CA VAL A 327 13.97 11.77 -4.88
C VAL A 327 14.26 12.88 -3.89
N GLU A 328 14.60 14.07 -4.39
CA GLU A 328 14.92 15.25 -3.59
C GLU A 328 13.68 15.83 -2.89
N GLU A 329 12.50 15.76 -3.52
CA GLU A 329 11.23 16.17 -2.90
C GLU A 329 10.91 15.27 -1.71
N ASP A 330 11.05 13.96 -1.88
CA ASP A 330 10.85 12.98 -0.80
C ASP A 330 11.84 13.18 0.35
N ARG A 331 13.12 13.34 0.05
CA ARG A 331 14.15 13.64 1.06
C ARG A 331 13.83 14.89 1.86
N ALA A 332 13.50 15.97 1.15
CA ALA A 332 13.17 17.25 1.79
C ALA A 332 11.94 17.14 2.71
N LEU A 333 10.91 16.37 2.31
CA LEU A 333 9.74 16.15 3.13
C LEU A 333 10.09 15.32 4.37
N LEU A 334 10.79 14.21 4.20
CA LEU A 334 11.18 13.32 5.29
C LEU A 334 12.08 14.03 6.31
N ASP A 335 13.06 14.81 5.84
CA ASP A 335 13.95 15.61 6.71
C ASP A 335 13.18 16.65 7.53
N ARG A 336 12.24 17.38 6.89
CA ARG A 336 11.37 18.35 7.58
C ARG A 336 10.50 17.69 8.65
N MET A 337 10.15 16.42 8.49
CA MET A 337 9.35 15.65 9.43
C MET A 337 10.20 14.92 10.48
N GLY A 338 11.53 14.89 10.36
CA GLY A 338 12.41 14.09 11.21
C GLY A 338 12.21 12.58 11.02
N ILE A 339 11.78 12.16 9.82
CA ILE A 339 11.62 10.75 9.46
C ILE A 339 12.89 10.28 8.72
N HIS A 340 13.45 9.18 9.15
CA HIS A 340 14.65 8.60 8.53
C HIS A 340 14.29 7.35 7.69
N SER A 341 15.10 7.09 6.67
CA SER A 341 14.98 5.85 5.92
C SER A 341 15.46 4.67 6.76
N ARG A 342 14.80 3.51 6.59
CA ARG A 342 15.27 2.25 7.17
C ARG A 342 16.72 2.01 6.76
N GLN A 343 17.57 1.73 7.75
CA GLN A 343 18.94 1.27 7.47
C GLN A 343 18.88 -0.21 7.03
N GLY A 344 19.57 -0.53 5.94
CA GLY A 344 19.59 -1.86 5.33
C GLY A 344 20.36 -2.89 6.14
#